data_62da84aa603aa600258f46ca6fb79b4e
#
_entry.id   62da84aa603aa600258f46ca6fb79b4e
#
_cell.length_a   1.000
_cell.length_b   1.000
_cell.length_c   1.000
_cell.angle_alpha   90.00
_cell.angle_beta   90.00
_cell.angle_gamma   90.00
#
_symmetry.space_group_name_H-M   'P 1'
#
loop_
_entity.id
_entity.type
_entity.pdbx_description
1 polymer ?
#
loop_
_entity_poly.entity_id
_entity_poly.type
_entity_poly.pdbx_seq_one_letter_code
_entity_poly.pdbx_strand_id
1 'polypeptide(L)'
;AYKIIDRFSEDVDLAIDRAYLGFDEIPKRKTNLRKKSGKFISEEFFPDLKERFLSKGIGENVNFTLEPAQSSDQDPRIINIFYPNIIELTGYINPRVQIEIGCRSLIEPYSDRLISSLVDTQFREVDFIEKPFFVPSVNPERTFLEKIFLLHEEFQKSQEKIRVDRLSRHLYDLYMLYNSEFKDKALND
;
A
#
# COMPACT_ATOMS: atom_id res chain seq x y z
N ALA A 1 0.24 -3.32 10.81
CA ALA A 1 -1.08 -3.82 11.25
C ALA A 1 -0.98 -5.15 11.99
N TYR A 2 -0.51 -6.22 11.36
CA TYR A 2 -0.51 -7.57 11.94
C TYR A 2 0.80 -7.96 12.66
N LYS A 3 1.86 -7.19 12.54
CA LYS A 3 3.19 -7.42 13.16
C LYS A 3 3.79 -8.80 12.84
N ILE A 4 3.51 -9.34 11.66
CA ILE A 4 4.00 -10.64 11.19
C ILE A 4 5.35 -10.50 10.49
N ILE A 5 5.50 -9.40 9.74
CA ILE A 5 6.66 -9.11 8.89
C ILE A 5 7.55 -8.13 9.64
N ASP A 6 8.82 -8.50 9.81
CA ASP A 6 9.83 -7.70 10.51
C ASP A 6 10.88 -7.19 9.49
N ARG A 7 10.43 -6.37 8.58
CA ARG A 7 11.27 -5.64 7.62
C ARG A 7 10.70 -4.26 7.35
N PHE A 8 11.54 -3.38 6.88
CA PHE A 8 11.11 -2.06 6.43
C PHE A 8 10.20 -2.17 5.18
N SER A 9 9.12 -1.42 5.17
CA SER A 9 8.21 -1.26 4.03
C SER A 9 8.28 0.20 3.55
N GLU A 10 8.52 0.37 2.26
CA GLU A 10 8.67 1.70 1.64
C GLU A 10 7.34 2.23 1.08
N ASP A 11 6.40 1.31 0.84
CA ASP A 11 5.18 1.56 0.10
C ASP A 11 3.95 1.43 1.00
N VAL A 12 2.94 2.25 0.74
CA VAL A 12 1.60 2.19 1.35
C VAL A 12 0.62 1.81 0.25
N ASP A 13 0.07 0.60 0.33
CA ASP A 13 -0.92 0.11 -0.62
C ASP A 13 -2.33 0.45 -0.12
N LEU A 14 -3.08 1.21 -0.91
CA LEU A 14 -4.45 1.60 -0.61
C LEU A 14 -5.44 1.05 -1.65
N ALA A 15 -6.47 0.37 -1.18
CA ALA A 15 -7.57 -0.08 -2.00
C ALA A 15 -8.80 0.81 -1.80
N ILE A 16 -9.31 1.40 -2.89
CA ILE A 16 -10.55 2.18 -2.86
C ILE A 16 -11.73 1.23 -2.96
N ASP A 17 -12.66 1.37 -2.02
CA ASP A 17 -13.92 0.64 -2.10
C ASP A 17 -14.70 1.06 -3.36
N ARG A 18 -15.06 0.08 -4.18
CA ARG A 18 -15.86 0.29 -5.38
C ARG A 18 -17.23 0.91 -5.08
N ALA A 19 -17.84 0.56 -3.94
CA ALA A 19 -19.11 1.13 -3.52
C ALA A 19 -18.99 2.64 -3.28
N TYR A 20 -17.88 3.10 -2.71
CA TYR A 20 -17.58 4.52 -2.58
C TYR A 20 -17.53 5.23 -3.93
N LEU A 21 -17.06 4.54 -4.97
CA LEU A 21 -17.06 5.03 -6.34
C LEU A 21 -18.43 4.86 -7.05
N GLY A 22 -19.47 4.37 -6.33
CA GLY A 22 -20.82 4.16 -6.88
C GLY A 22 -20.95 2.92 -7.76
N PHE A 23 -20.21 1.85 -7.43
CA PHE A 23 -20.35 0.54 -8.06
C PHE A 23 -20.66 -0.52 -6.99
N ASP A 24 -21.92 -0.88 -6.86
CA ASP A 24 -22.35 -1.90 -5.88
C ASP A 24 -21.80 -3.29 -6.21
N GLU A 25 -21.64 -3.57 -7.51
CA GLU A 25 -21.05 -4.83 -7.99
C GLU A 25 -19.80 -4.56 -8.86
N ILE A 26 -18.99 -5.59 -9.05
CA ILE A 26 -17.86 -5.52 -10.00
C ILE A 26 -18.41 -5.35 -11.42
N PRO A 27 -18.19 -4.20 -12.07
CA PRO A 27 -18.74 -3.98 -13.39
C PRO A 27 -18.10 -4.93 -14.39
N LYS A 28 -18.93 -5.46 -15.33
CA LYS A 28 -18.45 -6.34 -16.41
C LYS A 28 -17.25 -5.74 -17.17
N ARG A 29 -17.24 -4.43 -17.36
CA ARG A 29 -16.11 -3.66 -17.91
C ARG A 29 -15.37 -2.91 -16.80
N LYS A 30 -14.32 -3.52 -16.31
CA LYS A 30 -13.46 -2.94 -15.24
C LYS A 30 -12.84 -1.59 -15.62
N THR A 31 -12.76 -1.26 -16.91
CA THR A 31 -12.25 0.01 -17.42
C THR A 31 -12.99 1.23 -16.85
N ASN A 32 -14.32 1.17 -16.70
CA ASN A 32 -15.11 2.28 -16.18
C ASN A 32 -14.79 2.54 -14.69
N LEU A 33 -14.68 1.47 -13.89
CA LEU A 33 -14.28 1.56 -12.49
C LEU A 33 -12.89 2.19 -12.36
N ARG A 34 -11.91 1.73 -13.15
CA ARG A 34 -10.55 2.28 -13.14
C ARG A 34 -10.48 3.75 -13.56
N LYS A 35 -11.22 4.14 -14.59
CA LYS A 35 -11.31 5.55 -15.00
C LYS A 35 -11.90 6.43 -13.90
N LYS A 36 -12.95 5.97 -13.23
CA LYS A 36 -13.56 6.69 -12.12
C LYS A 36 -12.64 6.78 -10.92
N SER A 37 -11.95 5.68 -10.58
CA SER A 37 -10.89 5.66 -9.57
C SER A 37 -9.78 6.66 -9.89
N GLY A 38 -9.25 6.62 -11.11
CA GLY A 38 -8.19 7.54 -11.54
C GLY A 38 -8.61 9.01 -11.46
N LYS A 39 -9.87 9.33 -11.82
CA LYS A 39 -10.42 10.66 -11.69
C LYS A 39 -10.54 11.10 -10.23
N PHE A 40 -11.12 10.27 -9.37
CA PHE A 40 -11.21 10.51 -7.93
C PHE A 40 -9.82 10.77 -7.32
N ILE A 41 -8.83 9.94 -7.66
CA ILE A 41 -7.47 10.08 -7.13
C ILE A 41 -6.86 11.42 -7.54
N SER A 42 -7.01 11.83 -8.80
CA SER A 42 -6.37 13.05 -9.31
C SER A 42 -7.10 14.33 -8.92
N GLU A 43 -8.42 14.33 -8.87
CA GLU A 43 -9.23 15.52 -8.70
C GLU A 43 -9.68 15.76 -7.24
N GLU A 44 -9.74 14.70 -6.43
CA GLU A 44 -10.25 14.78 -5.06
C GLU A 44 -9.19 14.33 -4.04
N PHE A 45 -8.76 13.07 -4.10
CA PHE A 45 -7.88 12.49 -3.07
C PHE A 45 -6.51 13.18 -2.99
N PHE A 46 -5.84 13.38 -4.11
CA PHE A 46 -4.50 13.97 -4.14
C PHE A 46 -4.47 15.44 -3.68
N PRO A 47 -5.40 16.31 -4.09
CA PRO A 47 -5.52 17.66 -3.54
C PRO A 47 -5.82 17.67 -2.03
N ASP A 48 -6.79 16.86 -1.57
CA ASP A 48 -7.16 16.78 -0.14
C ASP A 48 -5.98 16.28 0.71
N LEU A 49 -5.24 15.28 0.23
CA LEU A 49 -4.03 14.80 0.89
C LEU A 49 -3.02 15.93 1.12
N LYS A 50 -2.74 16.74 0.11
CA LYS A 50 -1.83 17.89 0.22
C LYS A 50 -2.33 18.92 1.23
N GLU A 51 -3.61 19.27 1.16
CA GLU A 51 -4.22 20.23 2.08
C GLU A 51 -4.14 19.77 3.53
N ARG A 52 -4.37 18.48 3.80
CA ARG A 52 -4.25 17.90 5.14
C ARG A 52 -2.82 17.95 5.67
N PHE A 53 -1.83 17.72 4.85
CA PHE A 53 -0.43 17.87 5.27
C PHE A 53 -0.10 19.34 5.59
N LEU A 54 -0.54 20.28 4.74
CA LEU A 54 -0.36 21.72 4.98
C LEU A 54 -1.04 22.17 6.27
N SER A 55 -2.28 21.73 6.50
CA SER A 55 -3.03 22.08 7.73
C SER A 55 -2.39 21.55 9.02
N LYS A 56 -1.63 20.48 8.92
CA LYS A 56 -0.85 19.93 10.05
C LYS A 56 0.55 20.58 10.20
N GLY A 57 0.91 21.54 9.36
CA GLY A 57 2.21 22.24 9.42
C GLY A 57 3.40 21.42 8.91
N ILE A 58 3.17 20.28 8.28
CA ILE A 58 4.24 19.39 7.75
C ILE A 58 4.41 19.48 6.23
N GLY A 59 3.57 20.26 5.56
CA GLY A 59 3.56 20.37 4.09
C GLY A 59 4.64 21.27 3.49
N GLU A 60 5.21 22.21 4.25
CA GLU A 60 6.16 23.21 3.73
C GLU A 60 7.49 22.60 3.26
N ASN A 61 7.93 21.52 3.88
CA ASN A 61 9.19 20.84 3.57
C ASN A 61 8.99 19.52 2.80
N VAL A 62 7.80 19.27 2.29
CA VAL A 62 7.43 18.03 1.64
C VAL A 62 6.93 18.30 0.22
N ASN A 63 7.43 17.56 -0.75
CA ASN A 63 7.00 17.68 -2.13
C ASN A 63 6.12 16.50 -2.53
N PHE A 64 4.95 16.80 -3.09
CA PHE A 64 3.96 15.81 -3.52
C PHE A 64 3.91 15.72 -5.03
N THR A 65 4.00 14.52 -5.57
CA THR A 65 3.83 14.27 -7.00
C THR A 65 2.84 13.12 -7.21
N LEU A 66 1.93 13.32 -8.17
CA LEU A 66 1.13 12.24 -8.73
C LEU A 66 1.76 11.85 -10.06
N GLU A 67 2.16 10.59 -10.21
CA GLU A 67 2.78 10.13 -11.45
C GLU A 67 1.81 10.25 -12.63
N PRO A 68 2.28 10.73 -13.79
CA PRO A 68 1.47 10.79 -14.99
C PRO A 68 0.93 9.42 -15.37
N ALA A 69 -0.36 9.34 -15.66
CA ALA A 69 -0.95 8.09 -16.12
C ALA A 69 -0.53 7.80 -17.57
N GLN A 70 -0.09 6.58 -17.83
CA GLN A 70 0.22 6.10 -19.18
C GLN A 70 -1.04 5.80 -20.00
N SER A 71 -2.15 5.50 -19.32
CA SER A 71 -3.47 5.30 -19.92
C SER A 71 -4.57 5.84 -19.02
N SER A 72 -5.74 6.17 -19.61
CA SER A 72 -6.89 6.69 -18.85
C SER A 72 -7.48 5.71 -17.83
N ASP A 73 -7.14 4.45 -17.92
CA ASP A 73 -7.58 3.37 -17.03
C ASP A 73 -6.42 2.71 -16.27
N GLN A 74 -5.30 3.42 -16.14
CA GLN A 74 -4.19 2.95 -15.32
C GLN A 74 -4.61 2.82 -13.86
N ASP A 75 -4.32 1.66 -13.29
CA ASP A 75 -4.60 1.31 -11.92
C ASP A 75 -3.57 0.27 -11.44
N PRO A 76 -2.83 0.47 -10.34
CA PRO A 76 -2.96 1.61 -9.43
C PRO A 76 -2.35 2.92 -9.96
N ARG A 77 -2.69 4.03 -9.29
CA ARG A 77 -2.02 5.33 -9.44
C ARG A 77 -0.98 5.47 -8.33
N ILE A 78 0.11 6.15 -8.63
CA ILE A 78 1.25 6.31 -7.72
C ILE A 78 1.36 7.76 -7.28
N ILE A 79 1.37 7.98 -5.98
CA ILE A 79 1.65 9.26 -5.35
C ILE A 79 2.98 9.12 -4.60
N ASN A 80 3.90 10.04 -4.84
CA ASN A 80 5.14 10.12 -4.09
C ASN A 80 5.13 11.37 -3.19
N ILE A 81 5.53 11.18 -1.95
CA ILE A 81 5.69 12.22 -0.94
C ILE A 81 7.17 12.25 -0.59
N PHE A 82 7.89 13.23 -1.14
CA PHE A 82 9.32 13.42 -0.90
C PHE A 82 9.51 14.28 0.34
N TYR A 83 10.37 13.83 1.23
CA TYR A 83 10.76 14.56 2.44
C TYR A 83 12.26 14.87 2.44
N PRO A 84 12.71 15.93 3.16
CA PRO A 84 14.12 16.29 3.21
C PRO A 84 14.94 15.23 3.93
N ASN A 85 16.13 14.96 3.41
CA ASN A 85 17.10 14.12 4.07
C ASN A 85 17.76 14.84 5.24
N ILE A 86 17.75 14.21 6.41
CA ILE A 86 18.47 14.70 7.61
C ILE A 86 19.79 13.95 7.80
N ILE A 87 19.86 12.71 7.24
CA ILE A 87 21.04 11.85 7.32
C ILE A 87 21.54 11.50 5.93
N GLU A 88 22.81 11.17 5.81
CA GLU A 88 23.41 10.74 4.56
C GLU A 88 22.76 9.43 4.07
N LEU A 89 22.32 9.42 2.83
CA LEU A 89 21.64 8.25 2.27
C LEU A 89 22.64 7.15 1.90
N THR A 90 22.31 5.93 2.26
CA THR A 90 23.07 4.73 1.89
C THR A 90 22.82 4.28 0.43
N GLY A 91 21.97 5.02 -0.30
CA GLY A 91 21.59 4.69 -1.68
C GLY A 91 20.54 3.58 -1.83
N TYR A 92 20.18 2.89 -0.74
CA TYR A 92 19.19 1.81 -0.78
C TYR A 92 17.74 2.31 -0.62
N ILE A 93 17.54 3.30 0.24
CA ILE A 93 16.21 3.87 0.53
C ILE A 93 16.12 5.26 -0.10
N ASN A 94 15.07 5.50 -0.88
CA ASN A 94 14.76 6.84 -1.35
C ASN A 94 14.03 7.63 -0.26
N PRO A 95 14.30 8.95 -0.11
CA PRO A 95 13.64 9.79 0.90
C PRO A 95 12.23 10.16 0.47
N ARG A 96 11.40 9.15 0.31
CA ARG A 96 10.00 9.31 -0.09
C ARG A 96 9.12 8.26 0.59
N VAL A 97 7.87 8.61 0.77
CA VAL A 97 6.78 7.66 0.98
C VAL A 97 6.07 7.50 -0.35
N GLN A 98 5.95 6.27 -0.84
CA GLN A 98 5.19 5.94 -2.04
C GLN A 98 3.83 5.41 -1.63
N ILE A 99 2.76 5.97 -2.21
CA ILE A 99 1.39 5.47 -2.04
C ILE A 99 0.94 4.91 -3.38
N GLU A 100 0.65 3.61 -3.40
CA GLU A 100 -0.02 2.95 -4.51
C GLU A 100 -1.51 2.86 -4.19
N ILE A 101 -2.35 3.54 -4.97
CA ILE A 101 -3.78 3.62 -4.71
C ILE A 101 -4.58 3.20 -5.92
N GLY A 102 -5.53 2.27 -5.73
CA GLY A 102 -6.34 1.76 -6.81
C GLY A 102 -7.60 1.05 -6.37
N CYS A 103 -8.37 0.57 -7.34
CA CYS A 103 -9.65 -0.11 -7.13
C CYS A 103 -9.65 -1.57 -7.63
N ARG A 104 -8.48 -2.10 -7.99
CA ARG A 104 -8.35 -3.46 -8.55
C ARG A 104 -8.52 -4.53 -7.51
N SER A 105 -7.93 -4.31 -6.35
CA SER A 105 -7.96 -5.27 -5.27
C SER A 105 -9.35 -5.33 -4.69
N LEU A 106 -9.82 -6.55 -4.46
CA LEU A 106 -10.96 -6.75 -3.59
C LEU A 106 -10.55 -6.28 -2.20
N ILE A 107 -11.44 -5.64 -1.47
CA ILE A 107 -11.16 -5.21 -0.10
C ILE A 107 -11.30 -6.39 0.86
N GLU A 108 -12.25 -7.26 0.59
CA GLU A 108 -12.59 -8.41 1.43
C GLU A 108 -11.68 -9.63 1.18
N PRO A 109 -11.34 -10.38 2.23
CA PRO A 109 -11.64 -10.10 3.63
C PRO A 109 -10.69 -9.07 4.24
N TYR A 110 -11.24 -8.18 5.08
CA TYR A 110 -10.47 -7.21 5.85
C TYR A 110 -10.92 -7.18 7.32
N SER A 111 -10.09 -6.60 8.17
CA SER A 111 -10.41 -6.36 9.58
C SER A 111 -9.89 -4.99 9.99
N ASP A 112 -10.60 -4.33 10.90
CA ASP A 112 -10.12 -3.10 11.48
C ASP A 112 -8.92 -3.37 12.39
N ARG A 113 -7.81 -2.69 12.13
CA ARG A 113 -6.57 -2.83 12.88
C ARG A 113 -6.14 -1.52 13.48
N LEU A 114 -5.80 -1.57 14.75
CA LEU A 114 -5.22 -0.43 15.45
C LEU A 114 -3.77 -0.25 14.98
N ILE A 115 -3.48 0.92 14.42
CA ILE A 115 -2.17 1.28 13.89
C ILE A 115 -1.58 2.42 14.71
N SER A 116 -0.31 2.33 15.02
CA SER A 116 0.52 3.37 15.58
C SER A 116 1.86 3.40 14.86
N SER A 117 2.55 4.53 14.88
CA SER A 117 3.90 4.60 14.35
C SER A 117 4.87 3.80 15.22
N LEU A 118 6.00 3.40 14.66
CA LEU A 118 7.09 2.78 15.44
C LEU A 118 7.68 3.80 16.42
N VAL A 119 7.74 5.08 16.03
CA VAL A 119 8.21 6.17 16.87
C VAL A 119 7.32 6.31 18.10
N ASP A 120 5.99 6.36 17.93
CA ASP A 120 5.05 6.47 19.04
C ASP A 120 5.11 5.27 19.99
N THR A 121 5.41 4.09 19.44
CA THR A 121 5.57 2.87 20.24
C THR A 121 6.83 2.90 21.09
N GLN A 122 7.92 3.48 20.55
CA GLN A 122 9.22 3.51 21.19
C GLN A 122 9.38 4.72 22.16
N PHE A 123 8.82 5.87 21.81
CA PHE A 123 8.98 7.13 22.53
C PHE A 123 7.63 7.64 23.05
N ARG A 124 7.12 7.03 24.10
CA ARG A 124 5.78 7.27 24.62
C ARG A 124 5.56 8.60 25.35
N GLU A 125 6.62 9.32 25.66
CA GLU A 125 6.61 10.51 26.51
C GLU A 125 6.94 11.81 25.76
N VAL A 126 6.94 11.80 24.43
CA VAL A 126 7.26 12.98 23.64
C VAL A 126 5.99 13.71 23.17
N ASP A 127 6.05 15.03 23.06
CA ASP A 127 4.88 15.89 22.79
C ASP A 127 4.24 15.68 21.40
N PHE A 128 4.93 15.02 20.47
CA PHE A 128 4.45 14.78 19.10
C PHE A 128 3.79 13.41 18.90
N ILE A 129 3.51 12.66 19.97
CA ILE A 129 2.87 11.35 19.90
C ILE A 129 1.45 11.48 19.33
N GLU A 130 1.16 10.70 18.29
CA GLU A 130 -0.18 10.53 17.79
C GLU A 130 -0.87 9.31 18.42
N LYS A 131 -2.15 9.46 18.74
CA LYS A 131 -2.94 8.32 19.27
C LYS A 131 -3.11 7.25 18.20
N PRO A 132 -3.04 5.97 18.58
CA PRO A 132 -3.36 4.89 17.65
C PRO A 132 -4.77 5.06 17.06
N PHE A 133 -4.94 4.72 15.78
CA PHE A 133 -6.21 4.80 15.07
C PHE A 133 -6.51 3.50 14.31
N PHE A 134 -7.79 3.25 14.07
CA PHE A 134 -8.21 2.06 13.33
C PHE A 134 -8.13 2.28 11.83
N VAL A 135 -7.62 1.26 11.12
CA VAL A 135 -7.57 1.22 9.66
C VAL A 135 -8.10 -0.13 9.19
N PRO A 136 -9.07 -0.14 8.24
CA PRO A 136 -9.44 -1.37 7.54
C PRO A 136 -8.23 -1.94 6.82
N SER A 137 -7.78 -3.11 7.23
CA SER A 137 -6.57 -3.73 6.69
C SER A 137 -6.90 -5.11 6.13
N VAL A 138 -6.42 -5.38 4.91
CA VAL A 138 -6.58 -6.69 4.25
C VAL A 138 -6.04 -7.78 5.17
N ASN A 139 -6.77 -8.87 5.29
CA ASN A 139 -6.38 -9.97 6.17
C ASN A 139 -5.13 -10.71 5.64
N PRO A 140 -4.26 -11.20 6.54
CA PRO A 140 -3.00 -11.83 6.16
C PRO A 140 -3.16 -13.10 5.32
N GLU A 141 -4.21 -13.89 5.53
CA GLU A 141 -4.54 -15.06 4.73
C GLU A 141 -4.68 -14.74 3.24
N ARG A 142 -5.31 -13.63 2.94
CA ARG A 142 -5.42 -13.14 1.56
C ARG A 142 -4.07 -12.69 1.01
N THR A 143 -3.32 -11.91 1.77
CA THR A 143 -1.98 -11.47 1.38
C THR A 143 -1.07 -12.67 1.11
N PHE A 144 -1.21 -13.75 1.89
CA PHE A 144 -0.49 -14.99 1.70
C PHE A 144 -0.78 -15.62 0.32
N LEU A 145 -2.06 -15.77 -0.03
CA LEU A 145 -2.47 -16.32 -1.33
C LEU A 145 -2.03 -15.42 -2.50
N GLU A 146 -2.23 -14.11 -2.40
CA GLU A 146 -1.82 -13.16 -3.43
C GLU A 146 -0.30 -13.25 -3.71
N LYS A 147 0.52 -13.41 -2.68
CA LYS A 147 1.97 -13.58 -2.84
C LYS A 147 2.34 -14.93 -3.46
N ILE A 148 1.63 -16.01 -3.13
CA ILE A 148 1.82 -17.31 -3.78
C ILE A 148 1.53 -17.18 -5.29
N PHE A 149 0.40 -16.61 -5.66
CA PHE A 149 0.03 -16.44 -7.07
C PHE A 149 1.02 -15.53 -7.81
N LEU A 150 1.43 -14.42 -7.19
CA LEU A 150 2.42 -13.51 -7.77
C LEU A 150 3.74 -14.23 -8.06
N LEU A 151 4.26 -15.00 -7.12
CA LEU A 151 5.48 -15.77 -7.30
C LEU A 151 5.32 -16.87 -8.34
N HIS A 152 4.17 -17.57 -8.32
CA HIS A 152 3.85 -18.58 -9.32
C HIS A 152 3.86 -17.99 -10.74
N GLU A 153 3.15 -16.89 -10.96
CA GLU A 153 3.14 -16.20 -12.26
C GLU A 153 4.52 -15.71 -12.68
N GLU A 154 5.31 -15.19 -11.73
CA GLU A 154 6.65 -14.72 -12.04
C GLU A 154 7.58 -15.84 -12.45
N PHE A 155 7.53 -16.99 -11.78
CA PHE A 155 8.35 -18.16 -12.10
C PHE A 155 7.88 -18.97 -13.34
N GLN A 156 6.67 -18.72 -13.84
CA GLN A 156 6.22 -19.26 -15.13
C GLN A 156 6.79 -18.50 -16.34
N LYS A 157 7.37 -17.35 -16.13
CA LYS A 157 8.05 -16.60 -17.22
C LYS A 157 9.33 -17.28 -17.65
N SER A 158 9.75 -17.03 -18.89
CA SER A 158 11.09 -17.44 -19.31
C SER A 158 12.16 -16.77 -18.44
N GLN A 159 13.28 -17.45 -18.21
CA GLN A 159 14.33 -17.04 -17.27
C GLN A 159 14.80 -15.59 -17.49
N GLU A 160 14.86 -15.13 -18.73
CA GLU A 160 15.25 -13.77 -19.11
C GLU A 160 14.23 -12.69 -18.72
N LYS A 161 12.97 -13.09 -18.48
CA LYS A 161 11.85 -12.20 -18.14
C LYS A 161 11.48 -12.21 -16.65
N ILE A 162 12.13 -13.06 -15.87
CA ILE A 162 11.93 -13.09 -14.43
C ILE A 162 12.53 -11.83 -13.82
N ARG A 163 11.73 -11.08 -13.09
CA ARG A 163 12.20 -9.90 -12.37
C ARG A 163 12.87 -10.33 -11.08
N VAL A 164 14.20 -10.45 -11.09
CA VAL A 164 14.97 -10.90 -9.92
C VAL A 164 14.97 -9.86 -8.81
N ASP A 165 14.96 -8.58 -9.18
CA ASP A 165 14.98 -7.49 -8.23
C ASP A 165 13.76 -7.54 -7.30
N ARG A 166 14.03 -7.53 -5.99
CA ARG A 166 13.02 -7.50 -4.92
C ARG A 166 12.16 -8.79 -4.75
N LEU A 167 12.37 -9.85 -5.55
CA LEU A 167 11.67 -11.13 -5.32
C LEU A 167 11.95 -11.73 -3.94
N SER A 168 13.15 -11.53 -3.43
CA SER A 168 13.53 -11.97 -2.08
C SER A 168 12.61 -11.44 -0.98
N ARG A 169 12.06 -10.22 -1.15
CA ARG A 169 11.07 -9.65 -0.21
C ARG A 169 9.78 -10.46 -0.19
N HIS A 170 9.28 -10.87 -1.36
CA HIS A 170 8.06 -11.67 -1.44
C HIS A 170 8.26 -13.07 -0.86
N LEU A 171 9.43 -13.67 -1.08
CA LEU A 171 9.78 -14.95 -0.46
C LEU A 171 9.89 -14.85 1.06
N TYR A 172 10.52 -13.78 1.56
CA TYR A 172 10.58 -13.51 3.00
C TYR A 172 9.18 -13.31 3.60
N ASP A 173 8.36 -12.48 2.99
CA ASP A 173 6.99 -12.24 3.46
C ASP A 173 6.17 -13.53 3.47
N LEU A 174 6.31 -14.34 2.41
CA LEU A 174 5.64 -15.64 2.31
C LEU A 174 6.10 -16.61 3.42
N TYR A 175 7.40 -16.66 3.70
CA TYR A 175 7.95 -17.45 4.78
C TYR A 175 7.39 -17.02 6.15
N MET A 176 7.33 -15.72 6.41
CA MET A 176 6.78 -15.20 7.67
C MET A 176 5.28 -15.51 7.82
N LEU A 177 4.51 -15.33 6.74
CA LEU A 177 3.09 -15.66 6.72
C LEU A 177 2.84 -17.16 6.87
N TYR A 178 3.63 -18.00 6.21
CA TYR A 178 3.58 -19.46 6.34
C TYR A 178 3.80 -19.95 7.76
N ASN A 179 4.69 -19.31 8.51
CA ASN A 179 4.97 -19.65 9.91
C ASN A 179 4.03 -18.95 10.93
N SER A 180 3.02 -18.23 10.44
CA SER A 180 2.01 -17.59 11.28
C SER A 180 0.75 -18.44 11.41
N GLU A 181 -0.15 -18.05 12.31
CA GLU A 181 -1.47 -18.65 12.48
C GLU A 181 -2.40 -18.52 11.26
N PHE A 182 -2.07 -17.64 10.31
CA PHE A 182 -2.90 -17.32 9.16
C PHE A 182 -2.77 -18.32 8.00
N LYS A 183 -1.72 -19.14 7.99
CA LYS A 183 -1.50 -20.18 6.98
C LYS A 183 -2.69 -21.13 6.87
N ASP A 184 -3.11 -21.67 8.00
CA ASP A 184 -4.15 -22.71 8.02
C ASP A 184 -5.51 -22.13 7.59
N LYS A 185 -5.79 -20.88 7.92
CA LYS A 185 -6.98 -20.17 7.42
C LYS A 185 -6.91 -19.98 5.91
N ALA A 186 -5.75 -19.59 5.37
CA ALA A 186 -5.58 -19.34 3.94
C ALA A 186 -5.71 -20.62 3.07
N LEU A 187 -5.41 -21.78 3.62
CA LEU A 187 -5.40 -23.05 2.87
C LEU A 187 -6.67 -23.87 3.06
N ASN A 188 -7.50 -23.59 4.08
CA ASN A 188 -8.71 -24.36 4.40
C ASN A 188 -10.03 -23.64 4.03
N ASP A 189 -10.01 -22.34 3.74
CA ASP A 189 -11.12 -21.54 3.25
C ASP A 189 -11.06 -21.41 1.72
#